data_b5b8b54c47ef84588f7ba9d284fb52ee
#
_entry.id   b5b8b54c47ef84588f7ba9d284fb52ee
#
_cell.length_a   1.000
_cell.length_b   1.000
_cell.length_c   1.000
_cell.angle_alpha   90.00
_cell.angle_beta   90.00
_cell.angle_gamma   90.00
#
_symmetry.space_group_name_H-M   'P 1'
#
loop_
_entity.id
_entity.type
_entity.pdbx_description
1 polymer ?
#
loop_
_entity_poly.entity_id
_entity_poly.type
_entity_poly.pdbx_seq_one_letter_code
_entity_poly.pdbx_strand_id
1 'polypeptide(L)'
;MEKKVKYQQKEDKIIFFHIVMLQNKIKKIHPSNIAVYVGLDFVGDGLIKLPFIRSLKQVFPKSRITWIAGTHKSEFKHSLSPLVQGLIDEVIEEANVGFIGISDANFKQRINDLINFINPPINGRQFDLLIDTQTHVLTTLIVKTIKHKYFLSGTANFLFSNIKPPKNFVRELNLSQRLVQLAEIASGSKINVPPPPLPLDDKYRKLAKVALPKNNYVGIAPGAGDMSKCWHLKNFLDVAKDIVQKKRIPVFFLGPKEKKLLQFIKKEIPISVFPEWGKFRKSNIKGPAFVIALAERIQCAISNDSGTAHMIDAGGCPIVKVFGRSLPGKYTGLTPGSISIDSRDFGTTNINEIKPAYVNKILDGYFK
;
A
#
# COMPACT_ATOMS: atom_id res chain seq x y z
N MET A 1 44.26 14.99 41.31
CA MET A 1 43.51 13.82 40.81
C MET A 1 42.33 14.18 39.95
N GLU A 2 41.46 15.10 40.33
CA GLU A 2 40.23 15.45 39.57
C GLU A 2 40.46 16.00 38.14
N LYS A 3 41.51 16.76 37.89
CA LYS A 3 41.83 17.27 36.55
C LYS A 3 42.15 16.15 35.53
N LYS A 4 42.82 15.08 35.96
CA LYS A 4 43.15 13.92 35.10
C LYS A 4 41.88 13.13 34.75
N VAL A 5 40.95 12.95 35.68
CA VAL A 5 39.68 12.24 35.45
C VAL A 5 38.80 13.02 34.48
N LYS A 6 38.71 14.33 34.58
CA LYS A 6 37.95 15.17 33.62
C LYS A 6 38.57 15.16 32.20
N TYR A 7 39.88 15.10 32.07
CA TYR A 7 40.56 14.99 30.78
C TYR A 7 40.27 13.64 30.12
N GLN A 8 40.36 12.54 30.88
CA GLN A 8 40.06 11.19 30.39
C GLN A 8 38.60 11.06 29.93
N GLN A 9 37.66 11.59 30.71
CA GLN A 9 36.23 11.58 30.32
C GLN A 9 35.93 12.42 29.04
N LYS A 10 36.72 13.43 28.78
CA LYS A 10 36.60 14.25 27.57
C LYS A 10 37.19 13.55 26.34
N GLU A 11 38.30 12.87 26.49
CA GLU A 11 38.88 12.02 25.43
C GLU A 11 38.00 10.81 25.12
N ASP A 12 37.48 10.13 26.14
CA ASP A 12 36.54 9.00 25.94
C ASP A 12 35.27 9.43 25.22
N LYS A 13 34.73 10.61 25.51
CA LYS A 13 33.60 11.19 24.76
C LYS A 13 33.96 11.53 23.32
N ILE A 14 35.13 12.05 23.04
CA ILE A 14 35.59 12.38 21.69
C ILE A 14 35.86 11.10 20.91
N ILE A 15 36.48 10.09 21.53
CA ILE A 15 36.68 8.78 20.91
C ILE A 15 35.36 8.08 20.66
N PHE A 16 34.43 8.11 21.62
CA PHE A 16 33.09 7.57 21.45
C PHE A 16 32.33 8.29 20.32
N PHE A 17 32.39 9.63 20.25
CA PHE A 17 31.78 10.41 19.19
C PHE A 17 32.43 10.12 17.83
N HIS A 18 33.76 9.95 17.76
CA HIS A 18 34.46 9.54 16.54
C HIS A 18 34.15 8.10 16.12
N ILE A 19 34.06 7.17 17.06
CA ILE A 19 33.68 5.77 16.80
C ILE A 19 32.22 5.71 16.32
N VAL A 20 31.29 6.48 16.92
CA VAL A 20 29.90 6.59 16.50
C VAL A 20 29.79 7.24 15.11
N MET A 21 30.60 8.28 14.85
CA MET A 21 30.64 8.92 13.51
C MET A 21 31.31 8.05 12.44
N LEU A 22 32.32 7.24 12.79
CA LEU A 22 32.95 6.28 11.87
C LEU A 22 32.09 5.04 11.62
N GLN A 23 31.29 4.62 12.61
CA GLN A 23 30.35 3.49 12.46
C GLN A 23 29.09 3.83 11.64
N ASN A 24 28.77 5.12 11.44
CA ASN A 24 27.59 5.59 10.73
C ASN A 24 27.87 6.22 9.34
N LYS A 25 29.00 5.97 8.71
CA LYS A 25 29.16 6.27 7.29
C LYS A 25 28.39 5.23 6.46
N ILE A 26 27.04 5.27 6.54
CA ILE A 26 26.21 4.72 5.47
C ILE A 26 26.66 5.47 4.22
N LYS A 27 27.20 4.75 3.25
CA LYS A 27 27.70 5.35 2.01
C LYS A 27 26.51 5.98 1.29
N LYS A 28 26.39 7.31 1.35
CA LYS A 28 25.35 8.01 0.61
C LYS A 28 25.52 7.71 -0.87
N ILE A 29 24.51 7.15 -1.49
CA ILE A 29 24.46 6.92 -2.93
C ILE A 29 23.65 8.04 -3.58
N HIS A 30 24.00 8.37 -4.81
CA HIS A 30 23.31 9.36 -5.64
C HIS A 30 23.01 8.72 -7.00
N PRO A 31 21.98 7.83 -7.05
CA PRO A 31 21.64 7.16 -8.28
C PRO A 31 21.01 8.14 -9.27
N SER A 32 21.41 8.09 -10.53
CA SER A 32 20.77 8.82 -11.63
C SER A 32 19.57 8.06 -12.16
N ASN A 33 19.62 6.71 -12.13
CA ASN A 33 18.56 5.83 -12.55
C ASN A 33 18.31 4.74 -11.50
N ILE A 34 17.04 4.58 -11.15
CA ILE A 34 16.56 3.61 -10.16
C ILE A 34 15.59 2.68 -10.83
N ALA A 35 15.79 1.37 -10.71
CA ALA A 35 14.79 0.37 -11.03
C ALA A 35 14.13 -0.13 -9.75
N VAL A 36 12.80 -0.23 -9.78
CA VAL A 36 12.00 -0.85 -8.70
C VAL A 36 11.29 -2.06 -9.28
N TYR A 37 11.62 -3.24 -8.78
CA TYR A 37 10.97 -4.48 -9.18
C TYR A 37 9.81 -4.80 -8.24
N VAL A 38 8.66 -5.18 -8.84
CA VAL A 38 7.45 -5.63 -8.15
C VAL A 38 6.94 -6.93 -8.76
N GLY A 39 6.41 -7.84 -7.94
CA GLY A 39 5.78 -9.08 -8.43
C GLY A 39 4.36 -8.83 -8.90
N LEU A 40 3.44 -8.54 -7.96
CA LEU A 40 2.06 -8.18 -8.23
C LEU A 40 1.85 -6.68 -8.04
N ASP A 41 0.97 -6.11 -8.86
CA ASP A 41 0.74 -4.66 -8.88
C ASP A 41 -0.72 -4.31 -9.22
N PHE A 42 -1.64 -5.01 -8.54
CA PHE A 42 -3.06 -4.66 -8.58
C PHE A 42 -3.32 -3.34 -7.84
N VAL A 43 -4.53 -2.81 -7.97
CA VAL A 43 -4.90 -1.50 -7.38
C VAL A 43 -4.54 -1.40 -5.89
N GLY A 44 -4.89 -2.40 -5.07
CA GLY A 44 -4.54 -2.41 -3.65
C GLY A 44 -3.04 -2.45 -3.40
N ASP A 45 -2.33 -3.30 -4.15
CA ASP A 45 -0.87 -3.42 -4.05
C ASP A 45 -0.15 -2.13 -4.47
N GLY A 46 -0.64 -1.47 -5.51
CA GLY A 46 -0.13 -0.19 -5.96
C GLY A 46 -0.31 0.90 -4.90
N LEU A 47 -1.51 1.00 -4.30
CA LEU A 47 -1.80 1.98 -3.25
C LEU A 47 -0.91 1.79 -2.01
N ILE A 48 -0.65 0.55 -1.60
CA ILE A 48 0.29 0.23 -0.52
C ILE A 48 1.72 0.71 -0.84
N LYS A 49 2.10 0.72 -2.12
CA LYS A 49 3.44 1.11 -2.58
C LYS A 49 3.60 2.62 -2.83
N LEU A 50 2.51 3.38 -2.91
CA LEU A 50 2.57 4.82 -3.19
C LEU A 50 3.42 5.61 -2.18
N PRO A 51 3.33 5.41 -0.85
CA PRO A 51 4.19 6.09 0.10
C PRO A 51 5.67 5.84 -0.16
N PHE A 52 6.05 4.63 -0.53
CA PHE A 52 7.41 4.26 -0.90
C PHE A 52 7.91 5.00 -2.16
N ILE A 53 7.09 5.05 -3.23
CA ILE A 53 7.46 5.75 -4.47
C ILE A 53 7.67 7.25 -4.19
N ARG A 54 6.77 7.85 -3.42
CA ARG A 54 6.90 9.26 -2.98
C ARG A 54 8.16 9.49 -2.17
N SER A 55 8.47 8.57 -1.26
CA SER A 55 9.69 8.59 -0.47
C SER A 55 10.94 8.50 -1.35
N LEU A 56 10.95 7.61 -2.35
CA LEU A 56 12.05 7.53 -3.30
C LEU A 56 12.26 8.85 -4.06
N LYS A 57 11.17 9.44 -4.55
CA LYS A 57 11.27 10.72 -5.29
C LYS A 57 11.66 11.89 -4.39
N GLN A 58 11.27 11.85 -3.11
CA GLN A 58 11.68 12.84 -2.10
C GLN A 58 13.19 12.79 -1.83
N VAL A 59 13.77 11.60 -1.65
CA VAL A 59 15.20 11.47 -1.34
C VAL A 59 16.10 11.47 -2.57
N PHE A 60 15.57 11.12 -3.73
CA PHE A 60 16.25 11.11 -5.02
C PHE A 60 15.45 11.90 -6.08
N PRO A 61 15.27 13.22 -5.91
CA PRO A 61 14.36 14.02 -6.73
C PRO A 61 14.77 14.10 -8.21
N LYS A 62 16.06 13.98 -8.50
CA LYS A 62 16.62 14.04 -9.87
C LYS A 62 16.73 12.65 -10.53
N SER A 63 16.52 11.57 -9.79
CA SER A 63 16.63 10.21 -10.34
C SER A 63 15.46 9.89 -11.25
N ARG A 64 15.75 9.23 -12.36
CA ARG A 64 14.75 8.56 -13.19
C ARG A 64 14.34 7.26 -12.52
N ILE A 65 13.04 7.05 -12.34
CA ILE A 65 12.48 5.84 -11.73
C ILE A 65 11.83 4.99 -12.81
N THR A 66 12.34 3.78 -13.02
CA THR A 66 11.75 2.73 -13.85
C THR A 66 11.06 1.71 -12.96
N TRP A 67 9.76 1.54 -13.15
CA TRP A 67 8.94 0.55 -12.44
C TRP A 67 8.86 -0.73 -13.27
N ILE A 68 9.27 -1.86 -12.72
CA ILE A 68 9.33 -3.15 -13.42
C ILE A 68 8.32 -4.09 -12.79
N ALA A 69 7.20 -4.32 -13.47
CA ALA A 69 6.24 -5.35 -13.12
C ALA A 69 6.66 -6.70 -13.75
N GLY A 70 6.90 -7.71 -12.91
CA GLY A 70 7.53 -8.97 -13.29
C GLY A 70 6.75 -9.72 -14.37
N THR A 71 5.64 -10.34 -13.98
CA THR A 71 4.86 -11.22 -14.88
C THR A 71 3.47 -10.71 -15.21
N HIS A 72 3.09 -9.55 -14.69
CA HIS A 72 1.74 -9.00 -14.78
C HIS A 72 1.75 -7.56 -15.30
N LYS A 73 0.55 -7.08 -15.67
CA LYS A 73 0.31 -5.65 -15.91
C LYS A 73 0.45 -4.87 -14.62
N SER A 74 0.76 -3.57 -14.73
CA SER A 74 0.86 -2.66 -13.61
C SER A 74 -0.27 -1.65 -13.63
N GLU A 75 -1.01 -1.55 -12.54
CA GLU A 75 -2.05 -0.51 -12.41
C GLU A 75 -1.48 0.90 -12.46
N PHE A 76 -0.19 1.09 -12.22
CA PHE A 76 0.48 2.40 -12.40
C PHE A 76 0.57 2.87 -13.85
N LYS A 77 0.46 1.96 -14.81
CA LYS A 77 0.31 2.32 -16.22
C LYS A 77 -1.15 2.54 -16.62
N HIS A 78 -2.09 2.04 -15.81
CA HIS A 78 -3.53 2.04 -16.09
C HIS A 78 -4.31 2.90 -15.08
N SER A 79 -5.07 2.28 -14.18
CA SER A 79 -6.03 2.96 -13.32
C SER A 79 -5.41 3.84 -12.23
N LEU A 80 -4.19 3.56 -11.82
CA LEU A 80 -3.42 4.35 -10.83
C LEU A 80 -2.47 5.37 -11.48
N SER A 81 -2.39 5.45 -12.80
CA SER A 81 -1.47 6.37 -13.50
C SER A 81 -1.61 7.84 -13.05
N PRO A 82 -2.81 8.37 -12.74
CA PRO A 82 -2.92 9.74 -12.24
C PRO A 82 -2.24 10.00 -10.89
N LEU A 83 -2.00 8.95 -10.09
CA LEU A 83 -1.41 9.05 -8.75
C LEU A 83 0.13 9.04 -8.76
N VAL A 84 0.72 8.63 -9.88
CA VAL A 84 2.18 8.48 -10.03
C VAL A 84 2.78 9.40 -11.09
N GLN A 85 1.99 10.28 -11.65
CA GLN A 85 2.46 11.28 -12.61
C GLN A 85 3.55 12.15 -11.97
N GLY A 86 4.71 12.25 -12.62
CA GLY A 86 5.89 12.95 -12.10
C GLY A 86 6.66 12.18 -10.99
N LEU A 87 6.21 10.98 -10.60
CA LEU A 87 6.90 10.13 -9.63
C LEU A 87 7.61 8.96 -10.31
N ILE A 88 6.96 8.32 -11.29
CA ILE A 88 7.50 7.22 -12.09
C ILE A 88 7.71 7.73 -13.51
N ASP A 89 8.90 7.54 -14.04
CA ASP A 89 9.26 8.00 -15.38
C ASP A 89 8.94 6.95 -16.46
N GLU A 90 8.95 5.66 -16.07
CA GLU A 90 8.69 4.56 -16.99
C GLU A 90 8.11 3.36 -16.25
N VAL A 91 7.11 2.71 -16.85
CA VAL A 91 6.54 1.44 -16.37
C VAL A 91 6.74 0.36 -17.41
N ILE A 92 7.52 -0.66 -17.06
CA ILE A 92 7.73 -1.88 -17.86
C ILE A 92 6.80 -2.94 -17.29
N GLU A 93 5.84 -3.39 -18.10
CA GLU A 93 4.89 -4.44 -17.73
C GLU A 93 5.29 -5.76 -18.35
N GLU A 94 4.82 -6.86 -17.76
CA GLU A 94 5.02 -8.21 -18.29
C GLU A 94 6.51 -8.45 -18.66
N ALA A 95 7.40 -7.97 -17.75
CA ALA A 95 8.85 -7.98 -18.00
C ALA A 95 9.45 -9.40 -18.06
N ASN A 96 8.64 -10.44 -17.82
CA ASN A 96 9.05 -11.84 -17.73
C ASN A 96 10.24 -12.08 -16.80
N VAL A 97 10.29 -11.32 -15.72
CA VAL A 97 11.28 -11.46 -14.64
C VAL A 97 10.56 -11.92 -13.39
N GLY A 98 11.06 -12.95 -12.73
CA GLY A 98 10.50 -13.45 -11.48
C GLY A 98 10.09 -14.92 -11.57
N PHE A 99 9.63 -15.44 -10.43
CA PHE A 99 9.24 -16.84 -10.27
C PHE A 99 7.77 -16.94 -9.85
N ILE A 100 6.96 -17.73 -10.57
CA ILE A 100 5.51 -17.86 -10.37
C ILE A 100 5.17 -19.12 -9.55
N GLY A 101 6.02 -19.57 -8.65
CA GLY A 101 5.70 -20.69 -7.77
C GLY A 101 5.75 -22.08 -8.45
N ILE A 102 5.88 -23.12 -7.62
CA ILE A 102 6.08 -24.51 -8.10
C ILE A 102 4.76 -25.24 -8.33
N SER A 103 3.66 -24.84 -7.71
CA SER A 103 2.47 -25.68 -7.57
C SER A 103 1.69 -25.92 -8.87
N ASP A 104 1.69 -24.96 -9.81
CA ASP A 104 0.85 -25.05 -11.01
C ASP A 104 1.57 -24.69 -12.33
N ALA A 105 2.89 -24.46 -12.27
CA ALA A 105 3.64 -24.13 -13.46
C ALA A 105 3.85 -25.37 -14.31
N ASN A 106 3.40 -25.31 -15.56
CA ASN A 106 3.73 -26.32 -16.55
C ASN A 106 5.25 -26.30 -16.84
N PHE A 107 5.78 -27.35 -17.47
CA PHE A 107 7.19 -27.48 -17.81
C PHE A 107 7.74 -26.26 -18.60
N LYS A 108 6.93 -25.71 -19.52
CA LYS A 108 7.26 -24.52 -20.31
C LYS A 108 7.52 -23.29 -19.42
N GLN A 109 6.72 -23.07 -18.37
CA GLN A 109 6.93 -21.98 -17.44
C GLN A 109 8.25 -22.13 -16.67
N ARG A 110 8.58 -23.34 -16.22
CA ARG A 110 9.85 -23.63 -15.52
C ARG A 110 11.08 -23.35 -16.39
N ILE A 111 10.99 -23.68 -17.66
CA ILE A 111 12.06 -23.37 -18.64
C ILE A 111 12.19 -21.85 -18.83
N ASN A 112 11.06 -21.14 -18.98
CA ASN A 112 11.08 -19.68 -19.07
C ASN A 112 11.68 -19.02 -17.82
N ASP A 113 11.34 -19.50 -16.64
CA ASP A 113 11.89 -18.97 -15.38
C ASP A 113 13.40 -19.19 -15.31
N LEU A 114 13.89 -20.34 -15.79
CA LEU A 114 15.33 -20.63 -15.86
C LEU A 114 16.03 -19.75 -16.89
N ILE A 115 15.44 -19.55 -18.08
CA ILE A 115 15.98 -18.67 -19.11
C ILE A 115 16.04 -17.23 -18.59
N ASN A 116 15.00 -16.75 -17.90
CA ASN A 116 14.94 -15.42 -17.31
C ASN A 116 15.93 -15.27 -16.16
N PHE A 117 16.23 -16.33 -15.43
CA PHE A 117 17.29 -16.34 -14.40
C PHE A 117 18.67 -16.08 -15.01
N ILE A 118 18.95 -16.68 -16.19
CA ILE A 118 20.24 -16.54 -16.89
C ILE A 118 20.29 -15.23 -17.67
N ASN A 119 19.17 -14.85 -18.33
CA ASN A 119 19.05 -13.69 -19.23
C ASN A 119 17.77 -12.90 -18.95
N PRO A 120 17.76 -12.01 -17.96
CA PRO A 120 16.58 -11.21 -17.67
C PRO A 120 16.23 -10.29 -18.85
N PRO A 121 14.97 -10.27 -19.33
CA PRO A 121 14.57 -9.58 -20.55
C PRO A 121 14.39 -8.06 -20.33
N ILE A 122 15.40 -7.38 -19.81
CA ILE A 122 15.43 -5.93 -19.54
C ILE A 122 16.33 -5.19 -20.53
N ASN A 123 16.40 -5.67 -21.79
CA ASN A 123 17.09 -5.00 -22.90
C ASN A 123 18.53 -4.54 -22.58
N GLY A 124 19.30 -5.30 -21.80
CA GLY A 124 20.68 -4.98 -21.44
C GLY A 124 20.87 -3.71 -20.60
N ARG A 125 19.79 -3.08 -20.12
CA ARG A 125 19.84 -1.86 -19.29
C ARG A 125 20.62 -2.09 -18.00
N GLN A 126 21.34 -1.05 -17.59
CA GLN A 126 22.05 -1.01 -16.31
C GLN A 126 21.46 0.08 -15.45
N PHE A 127 21.26 -0.22 -14.17
CA PHE A 127 20.71 0.71 -13.18
C PHE A 127 21.74 1.05 -12.11
N ASP A 128 21.73 2.29 -11.62
CA ASP A 128 22.59 2.67 -10.50
C ASP A 128 22.09 2.01 -9.21
N LEU A 129 20.77 1.95 -9.04
CA LEU A 129 20.10 1.30 -7.91
C LEU A 129 18.98 0.41 -8.40
N LEU A 130 19.01 -0.85 -8.02
CA LEU A 130 17.92 -1.81 -8.21
C LEU A 130 17.32 -2.17 -6.86
N ILE A 131 16.03 -1.89 -6.68
CA ILE A 131 15.28 -2.21 -5.46
C ILE A 131 14.31 -3.34 -5.77
N ASP A 132 14.45 -4.45 -5.07
CA ASP A 132 13.50 -5.56 -5.08
C ASP A 132 12.54 -5.44 -3.90
N THR A 133 11.24 -5.30 -4.19
CA THR A 133 10.19 -5.20 -3.17
C THR A 133 9.66 -6.54 -2.70
N GLN A 134 10.16 -7.64 -3.27
CA GLN A 134 9.71 -8.99 -2.95
C GLN A 134 10.40 -9.56 -1.71
N THR A 135 9.90 -10.72 -1.27
CA THR A 135 10.45 -11.46 -0.12
C THR A 135 10.75 -12.93 -0.46
N HIS A 136 10.56 -13.32 -1.71
CA HIS A 136 10.77 -14.69 -2.19
C HIS A 136 12.19 -14.84 -2.73
N VAL A 137 12.96 -15.78 -2.18
CA VAL A 137 14.40 -15.94 -2.47
C VAL A 137 14.68 -16.15 -3.95
N LEU A 138 13.98 -17.06 -4.63
CA LEU A 138 14.21 -17.32 -6.05
C LEU A 138 13.91 -16.08 -6.91
N THR A 139 12.82 -15.38 -6.64
CA THR A 139 12.51 -14.13 -7.34
C THR A 139 13.63 -13.11 -7.14
N THR A 140 14.10 -12.94 -5.90
CA THR A 140 15.20 -12.02 -5.60
C THR A 140 16.48 -12.37 -6.33
N LEU A 141 16.82 -13.66 -6.46
CA LEU A 141 17.99 -14.11 -7.21
C LEU A 141 17.85 -13.81 -8.70
N ILE A 142 16.67 -14.04 -9.29
CA ILE A 142 16.39 -13.69 -10.69
C ILE A 142 16.50 -12.16 -10.88
N VAL A 143 15.85 -11.37 -10.05
CA VAL A 143 15.89 -9.90 -10.11
C VAL A 143 17.32 -9.39 -10.00
N LYS A 144 18.13 -9.99 -9.13
CA LYS A 144 19.54 -9.61 -8.93
C LYS A 144 20.41 -9.81 -10.17
N THR A 145 19.99 -10.62 -11.15
CA THR A 145 20.73 -10.78 -12.42
C THR A 145 20.59 -9.57 -13.36
N ILE A 146 19.59 -8.69 -13.15
CA ILE A 146 19.49 -7.41 -13.86
C ILE A 146 20.74 -6.57 -13.55
N LYS A 147 21.38 -6.01 -14.56
CA LYS A 147 22.62 -5.22 -14.39
C LYS A 147 22.38 -4.01 -13.47
N HIS A 148 23.14 -3.92 -12.39
CA HIS A 148 23.03 -2.85 -11.40
C HIS A 148 24.37 -2.55 -10.73
N LYS A 149 24.49 -1.33 -10.20
CA LYS A 149 25.63 -0.95 -9.35
C LYS A 149 25.34 -1.25 -7.88
N TYR A 150 24.15 -0.91 -7.41
CA TYR A 150 23.67 -1.18 -6.06
C TYR A 150 22.38 -2.00 -6.10
N PHE A 151 22.31 -3.02 -5.25
CA PHE A 151 21.13 -3.87 -5.08
C PHE A 151 20.60 -3.79 -3.66
N LEU A 152 19.30 -3.61 -3.52
CA LEU A 152 18.61 -3.56 -2.24
C LEU A 152 17.37 -4.46 -2.27
N SER A 153 17.32 -5.44 -1.38
CA SER A 153 16.17 -6.31 -1.15
C SER A 153 16.06 -6.66 0.32
N GLY A 154 14.86 -6.61 0.87
CA GLY A 154 14.57 -7.06 2.23
C GLY A 154 14.55 -8.59 2.42
N THR A 155 14.73 -9.36 1.34
CA THR A 155 14.68 -10.82 1.34
C THR A 155 15.78 -11.40 2.20
N ALA A 156 15.45 -12.47 2.96
CA ALA A 156 16.38 -13.17 3.85
C ALA A 156 17.19 -12.19 4.74
N ASN A 157 16.48 -11.22 5.33
CA ASN A 157 17.06 -10.17 6.17
C ASN A 157 18.21 -9.41 5.49
N PHE A 158 17.99 -8.97 4.26
CA PHE A 158 18.94 -8.24 3.41
C PHE A 158 20.20 -9.03 3.01
N LEU A 159 20.17 -10.37 3.11
CA LEU A 159 21.33 -11.21 2.80
C LEU A 159 21.92 -10.92 1.42
N PHE A 160 21.06 -10.74 0.42
CA PHE A 160 21.44 -10.54 -0.99
C PHE A 160 21.80 -9.10 -1.34
N SER A 161 21.54 -8.15 -0.44
CA SER A 161 21.75 -6.71 -0.69
C SER A 161 23.21 -6.32 -0.48
N ASN A 162 23.71 -5.37 -1.29
CA ASN A 162 24.99 -4.71 -1.05
C ASN A 162 24.85 -3.36 -0.32
N ILE A 163 23.60 -2.90 -0.13
CA ILE A 163 23.27 -1.83 0.83
C ILE A 163 22.58 -2.49 2.02
N LYS A 164 23.09 -2.26 3.23
CA LYS A 164 22.58 -2.89 4.45
C LYS A 164 21.88 -1.87 5.34
N PRO A 165 20.85 -2.30 6.10
CA PRO A 165 20.26 -1.45 7.13
C PRO A 165 21.26 -1.19 8.28
N PRO A 166 21.03 -0.16 9.11
CA PRO A 166 21.81 0.06 10.32
C PRO A 166 21.69 -1.12 11.31
N LYS A 167 22.66 -1.27 12.23
CA LYS A 167 22.72 -2.41 13.17
C LYS A 167 21.47 -2.54 14.06
N ASN A 168 20.85 -1.42 14.42
CA ASN A 168 19.64 -1.37 15.25
C ASN A 168 18.34 -1.31 14.42
N PHE A 169 18.37 -1.77 13.17
CA PHE A 169 17.21 -1.77 12.29
C PHE A 169 16.11 -2.69 12.82
N VAL A 170 14.93 -2.14 13.00
CA VAL A 170 13.70 -2.87 13.30
C VAL A 170 12.80 -2.81 12.08
N ARG A 171 12.40 -3.99 11.61
CA ARG A 171 11.52 -4.11 10.43
C ARG A 171 10.07 -3.80 10.82
N GLU A 172 9.44 -2.90 10.11
CA GLU A 172 8.03 -2.57 10.29
C GLU A 172 7.12 -3.76 9.94
N LEU A 173 6.04 -3.91 10.70
CA LEU A 173 5.01 -4.92 10.43
C LEU A 173 4.13 -4.49 9.26
N ASN A 174 3.75 -3.22 9.21
CA ASN A 174 2.95 -2.66 8.13
C ASN A 174 3.73 -2.67 6.82
N LEU A 175 3.12 -3.24 5.77
CA LEU A 175 3.78 -3.44 4.48
C LEU A 175 4.18 -2.11 3.81
N SER A 176 3.33 -1.10 3.87
CA SER A 176 3.64 0.22 3.30
C SER A 176 4.83 0.87 3.98
N GLN A 177 4.85 0.87 5.32
CA GLN A 177 5.96 1.40 6.10
C GLN A 177 7.26 0.60 5.89
N ARG A 178 7.14 -0.73 5.76
CA ARG A 178 8.29 -1.60 5.42
C ARG A 178 8.90 -1.25 4.07
N LEU A 179 8.09 -0.90 3.08
CA LEU A 179 8.58 -0.47 1.78
C LEU A 179 9.25 0.90 1.87
N VAL A 180 8.70 1.84 2.65
CA VAL A 180 9.35 3.13 2.92
C VAL A 180 10.74 2.93 3.54
N GLN A 181 10.89 1.96 4.44
CA GLN A 181 12.20 1.62 5.00
C GLN A 181 13.26 1.24 3.93
N LEU A 182 12.86 0.71 2.77
CA LEU A 182 13.80 0.48 1.67
C LEU A 182 14.34 1.80 1.11
N ALA A 183 13.51 2.83 0.98
CA ALA A 183 13.96 4.17 0.58
C ALA A 183 14.87 4.82 1.64
N GLU A 184 14.55 4.64 2.93
CA GLU A 184 15.40 5.08 4.05
C GLU A 184 16.77 4.42 4.03
N ILE A 185 16.82 3.11 3.83
CA ILE A 185 18.08 2.34 3.76
C ILE A 185 18.89 2.79 2.53
N ALA A 186 18.24 2.98 1.38
CA ALA A 186 18.92 3.41 0.16
C ALA A 186 19.53 4.81 0.29
N SER A 187 18.84 5.74 0.94
CA SER A 187 19.30 7.13 1.13
C SER A 187 20.19 7.33 2.36
N GLY A 188 20.13 6.40 3.31
CA GLY A 188 20.78 6.55 4.62
C GLY A 188 20.12 7.61 5.52
N SER A 189 18.87 7.98 5.25
CA SER A 189 18.14 9.04 5.97
C SER A 189 16.73 8.57 6.34
N LYS A 190 16.24 8.98 7.50
CA LYS A 190 14.84 8.80 7.88
C LYS A 190 13.95 9.69 7.01
N ILE A 191 12.79 9.17 6.65
CA ILE A 191 11.83 9.83 5.77
C ILE A 191 10.53 10.06 6.54
N ASN A 192 10.09 11.31 6.60
CA ASN A 192 8.77 11.63 7.11
C ASN A 192 7.76 11.50 5.96
N VAL A 193 6.91 10.49 6.05
CA VAL A 193 5.82 10.28 5.09
C VAL A 193 4.58 10.96 5.63
N PRO A 194 4.06 11.99 4.94
CA PRO A 194 2.80 12.61 5.35
C PRO A 194 1.67 11.59 5.39
N PRO A 195 0.82 11.63 6.42
CA PRO A 195 -0.37 10.77 6.45
C PRO A 195 -1.32 11.13 5.30
N PRO A 196 -2.25 10.23 4.93
CA PRO A 196 -3.34 10.57 4.02
C PRO A 196 -4.12 11.81 4.50
N PRO A 197 -4.80 12.57 3.60
CA PRO A 197 -5.10 12.22 2.22
C PRO A 197 -3.92 12.40 1.26
N LEU A 198 -3.87 11.53 0.25
CA LEU A 198 -2.89 11.66 -0.83
C LEU A 198 -3.17 12.91 -1.69
N PRO A 199 -2.13 13.57 -2.21
CA PRO A 199 -2.31 14.62 -3.20
C PRO A 199 -3.04 14.11 -4.44
N LEU A 200 -4.11 14.81 -4.84
CA LEU A 200 -4.92 14.53 -6.01
C LEU A 200 -5.12 15.80 -6.84
N ASP A 201 -5.33 15.63 -8.15
CA ASP A 201 -5.80 16.71 -9.02
C ASP A 201 -7.19 17.19 -8.57
N ASP A 202 -7.40 18.48 -8.50
CA ASP A 202 -8.63 19.13 -8.04
C ASP A 202 -9.88 18.72 -8.83
N LYS A 203 -9.74 18.27 -10.07
CA LYS A 203 -10.88 17.77 -10.86
C LYS A 203 -11.60 16.61 -10.16
N TYR A 204 -10.86 15.71 -9.48
CA TYR A 204 -11.46 14.60 -8.72
C TYR A 204 -12.22 15.11 -7.51
N ARG A 205 -11.64 16.07 -6.74
CA ARG A 205 -12.28 16.69 -5.57
C ARG A 205 -13.52 17.47 -5.94
N LYS A 206 -13.48 18.26 -7.03
CA LYS A 206 -14.65 18.99 -7.55
C LYS A 206 -15.80 18.03 -7.87
N LEU A 207 -15.52 16.93 -8.56
CA LEU A 207 -16.55 15.94 -8.88
C LEU A 207 -17.06 15.22 -7.64
N ALA A 208 -16.19 14.85 -6.70
CA ALA A 208 -16.57 14.22 -5.45
C ALA A 208 -17.50 15.10 -4.60
N LYS A 209 -17.24 16.42 -4.57
CA LYS A 209 -18.12 17.40 -3.89
C LYS A 209 -19.52 17.45 -4.53
N VAL A 210 -19.63 17.33 -5.84
CA VAL A 210 -20.92 17.26 -6.54
C VAL A 210 -21.61 15.92 -6.29
N ALA A 211 -20.85 14.82 -6.20
CA ALA A 211 -21.41 13.49 -5.96
C ALA A 211 -21.86 13.28 -4.52
N LEU A 212 -21.15 13.86 -3.55
CA LEU A 212 -21.41 13.77 -2.12
C LEU A 212 -21.45 15.20 -1.52
N PRO A 213 -22.53 15.96 -1.71
CA PRO A 213 -22.60 17.38 -1.31
C PRO A 213 -22.78 17.61 0.21
N LYS A 214 -23.22 16.59 0.96
CA LYS A 214 -23.45 16.67 2.42
C LYS A 214 -22.21 16.30 3.22
N ASN A 215 -22.32 16.30 4.57
CA ASN A 215 -21.22 16.00 5.48
C ASN A 215 -21.50 14.77 6.38
N ASN A 216 -22.66 14.12 6.23
CA ASN A 216 -23.09 13.01 7.09
C ASN A 216 -23.04 11.66 6.38
N TYR A 217 -22.05 11.45 5.55
CA TYR A 217 -21.86 10.20 4.80
C TYR A 217 -20.99 9.22 5.59
N VAL A 218 -21.34 7.92 5.51
CA VAL A 218 -20.54 6.81 6.01
C VAL A 218 -20.30 5.81 4.89
N GLY A 219 -19.03 5.46 4.65
CA GLY A 219 -18.63 4.56 3.59
C GLY A 219 -18.83 3.10 3.95
N ILE A 220 -19.26 2.30 2.98
CA ILE A 220 -19.42 0.84 3.11
C ILE A 220 -18.81 0.19 1.87
N ALA A 221 -17.80 -0.65 2.04
CA ALA A 221 -17.13 -1.37 0.96
C ALA A 221 -17.17 -2.88 1.20
N PRO A 222 -18.24 -3.56 0.74
CA PRO A 222 -18.49 -4.97 1.04
C PRO A 222 -17.68 -5.94 0.17
N GLY A 223 -17.05 -5.46 -0.90
CA GLY A 223 -16.29 -6.28 -1.84
C GLY A 223 -14.89 -6.62 -1.35
N ALA A 224 -14.35 -7.73 -1.85
CA ALA A 224 -12.92 -8.06 -1.80
C ALA A 224 -12.54 -8.90 -3.03
N GLY A 225 -11.23 -8.91 -3.35
CA GLY A 225 -10.73 -9.74 -4.46
C GLY A 225 -10.89 -11.25 -4.23
N ASP A 226 -10.91 -11.67 -2.97
CA ASP A 226 -11.08 -13.07 -2.53
C ASP A 226 -12.32 -13.17 -1.64
N MET A 227 -13.26 -14.01 -2.03
CA MET A 227 -14.52 -14.22 -1.30
C MET A 227 -14.31 -14.76 0.12
N SER A 228 -13.22 -15.49 0.38
CA SER A 228 -12.88 -15.97 1.72
C SER A 228 -12.55 -14.87 2.73
N LYS A 229 -12.29 -13.65 2.24
CA LYS A 229 -12.06 -12.44 3.03
C LYS A 229 -13.31 -11.59 3.19
N CYS A 230 -14.44 -12.00 2.64
CA CYS A 230 -15.66 -11.22 2.66
C CYS A 230 -16.50 -11.49 3.91
N TRP A 231 -16.74 -10.46 4.68
CA TRP A 231 -17.81 -10.44 5.65
C TRP A 231 -19.16 -10.52 4.92
N HIS A 232 -20.15 -11.24 5.44
CA HIS A 232 -21.42 -11.43 4.73
C HIS A 232 -22.09 -10.09 4.41
N LEU A 233 -22.66 -9.99 3.21
CA LEU A 233 -23.40 -8.77 2.78
C LEU A 233 -24.50 -8.40 3.78
N LYS A 234 -25.19 -9.41 4.36
CA LYS A 234 -26.21 -9.18 5.40
C LYS A 234 -25.67 -8.34 6.55
N ASN A 235 -24.46 -8.62 7.01
CA ASN A 235 -23.86 -7.89 8.12
C ASN A 235 -23.59 -6.41 7.74
N PHE A 236 -23.14 -6.14 6.51
CA PHE A 236 -23.00 -4.78 5.99
C PHE A 236 -24.35 -4.05 5.88
N LEU A 237 -25.42 -4.77 5.51
CA LEU A 237 -26.77 -4.21 5.46
C LEU A 237 -27.29 -3.87 6.87
N ASP A 238 -27.03 -4.72 7.85
CA ASP A 238 -27.40 -4.45 9.24
C ASP A 238 -26.67 -3.21 9.78
N VAL A 239 -25.38 -3.06 9.47
CA VAL A 239 -24.62 -1.84 9.77
C VAL A 239 -25.22 -0.63 9.02
N ALA A 240 -25.58 -0.77 7.74
CA ALA A 240 -26.18 0.32 6.97
C ALA A 240 -27.53 0.78 7.53
N LYS A 241 -28.36 -0.16 8.03
CA LYS A 241 -29.64 0.16 8.69
C LYS A 241 -29.43 0.98 9.96
N ASP A 242 -28.44 0.60 10.78
CA ASP A 242 -28.06 1.35 11.98
C ASP A 242 -27.55 2.77 11.65
N ILE A 243 -26.69 2.91 10.62
CA ILE A 243 -26.23 4.20 10.10
C ILE A 243 -27.42 5.10 9.73
N VAL A 244 -28.44 4.55 9.05
CA VAL A 244 -29.65 5.30 8.68
C VAL A 244 -30.47 5.72 9.91
N GLN A 245 -30.64 4.84 10.90
CA GLN A 245 -31.30 5.17 12.18
C GLN A 245 -30.61 6.36 12.88
N LYS A 246 -29.30 6.47 12.75
CA LYS A 246 -28.49 7.57 13.29
C LYS A 246 -28.45 8.81 12.38
N LYS A 247 -29.40 8.92 11.42
CA LYS A 247 -29.54 10.05 10.49
C LYS A 247 -28.29 10.31 9.62
N ARG A 248 -27.53 9.25 9.31
CA ARG A 248 -26.39 9.26 8.41
C ARG A 248 -26.77 8.61 7.07
N ILE A 249 -25.99 8.86 6.03
CA ILE A 249 -26.26 8.38 4.68
C ILE A 249 -25.19 7.35 4.30
N PRO A 250 -25.56 6.07 4.11
CA PRO A 250 -24.64 5.06 3.63
C PRO A 250 -24.19 5.34 2.19
N VAL A 251 -22.88 5.30 1.96
CA VAL A 251 -22.26 5.38 0.63
C VAL A 251 -21.61 4.04 0.33
N PHE A 252 -22.17 3.31 -0.63
CA PHE A 252 -21.62 2.02 -1.02
C PHE A 252 -20.58 2.18 -2.13
N PHE A 253 -19.38 1.72 -1.88
CA PHE A 253 -18.30 1.57 -2.84
C PHE A 253 -18.33 0.15 -3.39
N LEU A 254 -18.82 0.00 -4.63
CA LEU A 254 -18.99 -1.29 -5.30
C LEU A 254 -18.06 -1.37 -6.51
N GLY A 255 -17.14 -2.31 -6.50
CA GLY A 255 -16.32 -2.61 -7.67
C GLY A 255 -17.14 -3.25 -8.82
N PRO A 256 -16.50 -3.50 -9.97
CA PRO A 256 -17.17 -4.11 -11.10
C PRO A 256 -17.82 -5.46 -10.81
N LYS A 257 -17.20 -6.27 -9.94
CA LYS A 257 -17.72 -7.59 -9.53
C LYS A 257 -18.96 -7.50 -8.66
N GLU A 258 -19.08 -6.42 -7.86
CA GLU A 258 -20.17 -6.17 -6.93
C GLU A 258 -21.35 -5.42 -7.58
N LYS A 259 -21.26 -5.04 -8.85
CA LYS A 259 -22.34 -4.33 -9.59
C LYS A 259 -23.71 -5.01 -9.44
N LYS A 260 -23.74 -6.36 -9.44
CA LYS A 260 -24.97 -7.15 -9.28
C LYS A 260 -25.67 -6.90 -7.94
N LEU A 261 -24.98 -6.42 -6.92
CA LEU A 261 -25.54 -6.14 -5.59
C LEU A 261 -26.28 -4.81 -5.53
N LEU A 262 -26.04 -3.89 -6.50
CA LEU A 262 -26.54 -2.51 -6.46
C LEU A 262 -28.05 -2.44 -6.29
N GLN A 263 -28.82 -3.16 -7.13
CA GLN A 263 -30.28 -3.11 -7.08
C GLN A 263 -30.83 -3.70 -5.79
N PHE A 264 -30.23 -4.78 -5.31
CA PHE A 264 -30.60 -5.39 -4.06
C PHE A 264 -30.35 -4.46 -2.87
N ILE A 265 -29.15 -3.87 -2.77
CA ILE A 265 -28.82 -2.93 -1.71
C ILE A 265 -29.74 -1.69 -1.75
N LYS A 266 -30.01 -1.17 -2.94
CA LYS A 266 -30.90 -0.02 -3.11
C LYS A 266 -32.34 -0.32 -2.68
N LYS A 267 -32.81 -1.56 -2.87
CA LYS A 267 -34.12 -2.00 -2.37
C LYS A 267 -34.15 -2.09 -0.85
N GLU A 268 -33.09 -2.65 -0.23
CA GLU A 268 -32.98 -2.81 1.22
C GLU A 268 -32.73 -1.50 1.96
N ILE A 269 -31.96 -0.59 1.36
CA ILE A 269 -31.57 0.70 1.93
C ILE A 269 -31.78 1.82 0.89
N PRO A 270 -33.01 2.30 0.69
CA PRO A 270 -33.36 3.24 -0.41
C PRO A 270 -32.58 4.57 -0.40
N ILE A 271 -32.16 5.05 0.78
CA ILE A 271 -31.40 6.29 0.96
C ILE A 271 -29.91 6.14 0.55
N SER A 272 -29.43 4.92 0.30
CA SER A 272 -28.02 4.65 -0.05
C SER A 272 -27.59 5.37 -1.31
N VAL A 273 -26.33 5.82 -1.30
CA VAL A 273 -25.68 6.49 -2.44
C VAL A 273 -24.63 5.56 -3.05
N PHE A 274 -24.59 5.54 -4.39
CA PHE A 274 -23.66 4.73 -5.20
C PHE A 274 -22.93 5.66 -6.19
N PRO A 275 -21.93 6.42 -5.75
CA PRO A 275 -21.37 7.51 -6.56
C PRO A 275 -20.67 7.01 -7.83
N GLU A 276 -20.09 5.80 -7.81
CA GLU A 276 -19.42 5.21 -8.96
C GLU A 276 -20.40 4.66 -10.03
N TRP A 277 -21.67 4.45 -9.69
CA TRP A 277 -22.66 3.78 -10.55
C TRP A 277 -23.79 4.68 -11.05
N GLY A 278 -23.85 5.92 -10.60
CA GLY A 278 -24.88 6.89 -11.00
C GLY A 278 -24.51 7.67 -12.27
N LYS A 279 -25.04 8.88 -12.34
CA LYS A 279 -24.79 9.82 -13.45
C LYS A 279 -23.30 10.13 -13.68
N PHE A 280 -22.46 9.98 -12.68
CA PHE A 280 -21.01 10.23 -12.73
C PHE A 280 -20.22 9.14 -13.48
N ARG A 281 -20.81 7.96 -13.70
CA ARG A 281 -20.17 6.88 -14.46
C ARG A 281 -19.83 7.27 -15.90
N LYS A 282 -20.60 8.20 -16.49
CA LYS A 282 -20.36 8.72 -17.85
C LYS A 282 -19.21 9.72 -17.90
N SER A 283 -18.73 10.20 -16.76
CA SER A 283 -17.58 11.09 -16.68
C SER A 283 -16.28 10.36 -17.04
N ASN A 284 -15.34 11.06 -17.66
CA ASN A 284 -13.96 10.59 -17.82
C ASN A 284 -13.21 10.51 -16.48
N ILE A 285 -13.78 11.11 -15.41
CA ILE A 285 -13.26 11.07 -14.04
C ILE A 285 -13.88 9.87 -13.33
N LYS A 286 -13.14 8.78 -13.25
CA LYS A 286 -13.57 7.51 -12.65
C LYS A 286 -12.36 6.75 -12.11
N GLY A 287 -12.61 5.59 -11.49
CA GLY A 287 -11.56 4.70 -11.00
C GLY A 287 -10.98 5.13 -9.65
N PRO A 288 -9.82 4.59 -9.27
CA PRO A 288 -9.25 4.73 -7.92
C PRO A 288 -9.09 6.18 -7.43
N ALA A 289 -8.61 7.08 -8.28
CA ALA A 289 -8.44 8.49 -7.91
C ALA A 289 -9.77 9.18 -7.56
N PHE A 290 -10.87 8.81 -8.23
CA PHE A 290 -12.19 9.33 -7.87
C PHE A 290 -12.70 8.75 -6.55
N VAL A 291 -12.50 7.45 -6.30
CA VAL A 291 -12.85 6.81 -5.02
C VAL A 291 -12.07 7.45 -3.86
N ILE A 292 -10.78 7.73 -4.04
CA ILE A 292 -9.95 8.44 -3.06
C ILE A 292 -10.53 9.83 -2.76
N ALA A 293 -10.94 10.58 -3.79
CA ALA A 293 -11.57 11.89 -3.60
C ALA A 293 -12.95 11.81 -2.93
N LEU A 294 -13.73 10.76 -3.20
CA LEU A 294 -15.00 10.50 -2.50
C LEU A 294 -14.76 10.18 -1.02
N ALA A 295 -13.67 9.49 -0.70
CA ALA A 295 -13.30 9.17 0.67
C ALA A 295 -12.97 10.41 1.51
N GLU A 296 -12.46 11.49 0.91
CA GLU A 296 -12.31 12.79 1.58
C GLU A 296 -13.64 13.44 2.01
N ARG A 297 -14.78 12.90 1.55
CA ARG A 297 -16.13 13.42 1.79
C ARG A 297 -16.98 12.60 2.76
N ILE A 298 -16.44 11.53 3.31
CA ILE A 298 -17.12 10.65 4.27
C ILE A 298 -16.48 10.74 5.65
N GLN A 299 -17.26 10.53 6.70
CA GLN A 299 -16.79 10.67 8.08
C GLN A 299 -15.92 9.50 8.54
N CYS A 300 -16.34 8.30 8.18
CA CYS A 300 -15.65 7.05 8.42
C CYS A 300 -16.15 5.99 7.43
N ALA A 301 -15.52 4.83 7.42
CA ALA A 301 -15.97 3.72 6.58
C ALA A 301 -15.82 2.37 7.28
N ILE A 302 -16.58 1.37 6.79
CA ILE A 302 -16.43 -0.05 7.09
C ILE A 302 -16.09 -0.82 5.82
N SER A 303 -15.13 -1.71 5.87
CA SER A 303 -14.70 -2.51 4.71
C SER A 303 -14.12 -3.86 5.11
N ASN A 304 -14.12 -4.78 4.15
CA ASN A 304 -13.21 -5.93 4.16
C ASN A 304 -11.75 -5.49 3.88
N ASP A 305 -10.78 -6.38 4.10
CA ASP A 305 -9.40 -6.22 3.61
C ASP A 305 -9.38 -6.30 2.07
N SER A 306 -9.41 -5.14 1.41
CA SER A 306 -9.64 -5.03 -0.04
C SER A 306 -8.94 -3.84 -0.68
N GLY A 307 -8.84 -3.85 -2.03
CA GLY A 307 -8.35 -2.70 -2.79
C GLY A 307 -9.14 -1.42 -2.51
N THR A 308 -10.46 -1.51 -2.36
CA THR A 308 -11.33 -0.37 -2.02
C THR A 308 -11.02 0.19 -0.63
N ALA A 309 -10.70 -0.67 0.34
CA ALA A 309 -10.25 -0.23 1.66
C ALA A 309 -8.98 0.62 1.58
N HIS A 310 -8.04 0.26 0.71
CA HIS A 310 -6.82 1.05 0.49
C HIS A 310 -7.09 2.37 -0.24
N MET A 311 -8.09 2.44 -1.13
CA MET A 311 -8.52 3.71 -1.74
C MET A 311 -9.11 4.65 -0.69
N ILE A 312 -9.97 4.12 0.20
CA ILE A 312 -10.61 4.90 1.26
C ILE A 312 -9.54 5.43 2.24
N ASP A 313 -8.62 4.58 2.67
CA ASP A 313 -7.49 4.97 3.50
C ASP A 313 -6.63 6.05 2.82
N ALA A 314 -6.33 5.90 1.53
CA ALA A 314 -5.57 6.88 0.75
C ALA A 314 -6.25 8.25 0.65
N GLY A 315 -7.57 8.32 0.80
CA GLY A 315 -8.36 9.56 0.90
C GLY A 315 -8.39 10.18 2.30
N GLY A 316 -7.69 9.60 3.28
CA GLY A 316 -7.63 10.13 4.65
C GLY A 316 -8.91 9.92 5.46
N CYS A 317 -9.78 9.01 5.02
CA CYS A 317 -10.96 8.62 5.78
C CYS A 317 -10.61 7.55 6.82
N PRO A 318 -10.91 7.75 8.12
CA PRO A 318 -10.79 6.69 9.11
C PRO A 318 -11.62 5.46 8.70
N ILE A 319 -11.01 4.29 8.74
CA ILE A 319 -11.63 3.07 8.25
C ILE A 319 -11.61 1.96 9.30
N VAL A 320 -12.76 1.34 9.51
CA VAL A 320 -12.88 0.09 10.27
C VAL A 320 -12.73 -1.06 9.29
N LYS A 321 -11.66 -1.84 9.38
CA LYS A 321 -11.44 -3.03 8.55
C LYS A 321 -11.73 -4.28 9.34
N VAL A 322 -12.50 -5.18 8.75
CA VAL A 322 -12.76 -6.52 9.31
C VAL A 322 -11.83 -7.54 8.68
N PHE A 323 -11.20 -8.35 9.51
CA PHE A 323 -10.22 -9.36 9.11
C PHE A 323 -10.65 -10.76 9.58
N GLY A 324 -10.43 -11.75 8.71
CA GLY A 324 -10.53 -13.16 9.05
C GLY A 324 -9.14 -13.80 9.01
N ARG A 325 -8.77 -14.36 7.85
CA ARG A 325 -7.48 -15.07 7.67
C ARG A 325 -6.27 -14.14 7.49
N SER A 326 -6.48 -12.93 6.97
CA SER A 326 -5.39 -11.96 6.77
C SER A 326 -4.87 -11.44 8.11
N LEU A 327 -3.60 -11.04 8.15
CA LEU A 327 -2.99 -10.43 9.34
C LEU A 327 -3.24 -8.92 9.36
N PRO A 328 -3.99 -8.37 10.34
CA PRO A 328 -4.30 -6.95 10.41
C PRO A 328 -3.05 -6.07 10.39
N GLY A 329 -2.05 -6.37 11.22
CA GLY A 329 -0.83 -5.56 11.34
C GLY A 329 -0.09 -5.32 10.02
N LYS A 330 -0.25 -6.21 9.03
CA LYS A 330 0.34 -6.06 7.70
C LYS A 330 -0.41 -5.06 6.82
N TYR A 331 -1.71 -4.94 6.98
CA TYR A 331 -2.61 -4.21 6.07
C TYR A 331 -3.47 -3.14 6.76
N THR A 332 -3.17 -2.81 8.01
CA THR A 332 -3.82 -1.69 8.71
C THR A 332 -3.67 -0.40 7.91
N GLY A 333 -4.71 0.43 7.88
CA GLY A 333 -4.68 1.73 7.24
C GLY A 333 -3.67 2.68 7.89
N LEU A 334 -3.16 3.63 7.12
CA LEU A 334 -2.22 4.65 7.58
C LEU A 334 -2.95 5.91 8.08
N THR A 335 -4.23 6.03 7.78
CA THR A 335 -5.05 7.15 8.25
C THR A 335 -5.25 7.08 9.76
N PRO A 336 -4.95 8.16 10.50
CA PRO A 336 -5.19 8.22 11.95
C PRO A 336 -6.65 7.89 12.30
N GLY A 337 -6.83 7.13 13.35
CA GLY A 337 -8.16 6.67 13.78
C GLY A 337 -8.69 5.44 13.05
N SER A 338 -7.96 4.88 12.07
CA SER A 338 -8.33 3.60 11.46
C SER A 338 -8.20 2.45 12.45
N ILE A 339 -9.18 1.52 12.43
CA ILE A 339 -9.27 0.38 13.35
C ILE A 339 -9.34 -0.92 12.57
N SER A 340 -8.62 -1.93 13.03
CA SER A 340 -8.69 -3.30 12.51
C SER A 340 -9.42 -4.17 13.53
N ILE A 341 -10.46 -4.89 13.09
CA ILE A 341 -11.17 -5.89 13.89
C ILE A 341 -10.75 -7.26 13.37
N ASP A 342 -10.16 -8.05 14.23
CA ASP A 342 -9.66 -9.40 13.90
C ASP A 342 -10.63 -10.46 14.43
N SER A 343 -11.07 -11.40 13.60
CA SER A 343 -11.92 -12.50 14.05
C SER A 343 -11.25 -13.38 15.11
N ARG A 344 -9.90 -13.38 15.17
CA ARG A 344 -9.14 -14.12 16.20
C ARG A 344 -9.37 -13.57 17.61
N ASP A 345 -9.72 -12.29 17.74
CA ASP A 345 -10.09 -11.68 19.03
C ASP A 345 -11.40 -12.27 19.56
N PHE A 346 -12.17 -12.97 18.71
CA PHE A 346 -13.39 -13.73 19.01
C PHE A 346 -13.18 -15.24 19.02
N GLY A 347 -11.91 -15.71 19.07
CA GLY A 347 -11.56 -17.11 19.15
C GLY A 347 -11.71 -17.92 17.84
N THR A 348 -11.81 -17.24 16.70
CA THR A 348 -12.04 -17.87 15.39
C THR A 348 -11.27 -17.20 14.26
N THR A 349 -11.13 -17.87 13.12
CA THR A 349 -10.67 -17.27 11.85
C THR A 349 -11.81 -16.97 10.89
N ASN A 350 -13.06 -17.27 11.29
CA ASN A 350 -14.25 -16.96 10.48
C ASN A 350 -14.64 -15.51 10.68
N ILE A 351 -14.46 -14.68 9.66
CA ILE A 351 -14.78 -13.26 9.65
C ILE A 351 -16.27 -12.99 10.01
N ASN A 352 -17.17 -13.94 9.76
CA ASN A 352 -18.61 -13.80 9.98
C ASN A 352 -19.03 -13.93 11.44
N GLU A 353 -18.12 -14.32 12.32
CA GLU A 353 -18.34 -14.27 13.78
C GLU A 353 -18.22 -12.87 14.34
N ILE A 354 -17.63 -11.93 13.62
CA ILE A 354 -17.67 -10.50 13.97
C ILE A 354 -19.13 -10.02 13.80
N LYS A 355 -19.77 -9.65 14.91
CA LYS A 355 -21.17 -9.22 14.91
C LYS A 355 -21.33 -7.76 14.50
N PRO A 356 -22.37 -7.39 13.70
CA PRO A 356 -22.66 -6.02 13.31
C PRO A 356 -22.74 -5.04 14.49
N ALA A 357 -23.34 -5.47 15.61
CA ALA A 357 -23.45 -4.63 16.81
C ALA A 357 -22.08 -4.19 17.38
N TYR A 358 -21.06 -5.04 17.30
CA TYR A 358 -19.70 -4.68 17.71
C TYR A 358 -19.10 -3.60 16.79
N VAL A 359 -19.31 -3.76 15.48
CA VAL A 359 -18.87 -2.79 14.47
C VAL A 359 -19.57 -1.44 14.66
N ASN A 360 -20.90 -1.45 14.89
CA ASN A 360 -21.70 -0.25 15.11
C ASN A 360 -21.20 0.55 16.33
N LYS A 361 -20.88 -0.12 17.43
CA LYS A 361 -20.31 0.53 18.62
C LYS A 361 -18.99 1.26 18.31
N ILE A 362 -18.16 0.70 17.44
CA ILE A 362 -16.91 1.35 17.01
C ILE A 362 -17.22 2.55 16.09
N LEU A 363 -18.12 2.37 15.12
CA LEU A 363 -18.51 3.45 14.20
C LEU A 363 -19.13 4.66 14.94
N ASP A 364 -19.85 4.43 16.05
CA ASP A 364 -20.41 5.50 16.87
C ASP A 364 -19.36 6.48 17.39
N GLY A 365 -18.14 6.02 17.61
CA GLY A 365 -17.01 6.87 18.00
C GLY A 365 -16.63 7.94 16.98
N TYR A 366 -17.04 7.80 15.72
CA TYR A 366 -16.77 8.77 14.65
C TYR A 366 -17.95 9.73 14.38
N PHE A 367 -19.10 9.50 15.00
CA PHE A 367 -20.33 10.27 14.76
C PHE A 367 -20.47 11.48 15.71
N LYS A 368 -19.44 12.24 15.85
CA LYS A 368 -19.49 13.50 16.63
C LYS A 368 -20.23 14.59 15.90
#